data_fbebbc64b49f3cc54e344c769e5f74ed
#
_entry.id   fbebbc64b49f3cc54e344c769e5f74ed
#
_cell.length_a   1.000
_cell.length_b   1.000
_cell.length_c   1.000
_cell.angle_alpha   90.00
_cell.angle_beta   90.00
_cell.angle_gamma   90.00
#
_symmetry.space_group_name_H-M   'P 1'
#
loop_
_entity.id
_entity.type
_entity.pdbx_description
1 polymer ?
#
loop_
_entity_poly.entity_id
_entity_poly.type
_entity_poly.pdbx_seq_one_letter_code
_entity_poly.pdbx_strand_id
1 'polypeptide(L)'
;MMNKLIAYSLFLTGIFGFLSCETQKQASKLHFSYPQAGTIVRSGNPLLLKLSIPDNGKQVDSVIYSMDGAVISLALNGDSITVDTDGFTFGSRALSAKVYQDGEESIVYSNIVFLPNAPQYYSFRVINEFPHDPEGFTQGLEYHNGVLYESTGQYEGKSSLR
;
A
#
# COMPACT_ATOMS: atom_id res chain seq x y z
N MET A 1 3.15 11.51 69.45
CA MET A 1 4.07 11.62 68.31
C MET A 1 3.61 10.84 67.07
N MET A 2 2.78 9.82 67.19
CA MET A 2 2.34 8.94 66.07
C MET A 2 1.39 9.61 65.05
N ASN A 3 0.53 10.55 65.49
CA ASN A 3 -0.46 11.18 64.59
C ASN A 3 0.11 12.23 63.62
N LYS A 4 1.31 12.76 63.89
CA LYS A 4 1.95 13.72 62.95
C LYS A 4 2.67 13.04 61.80
N LEU A 5 3.18 11.83 62.00
CA LEU A 5 3.83 11.03 60.95
C LEU A 5 2.84 10.52 59.91
N ILE A 6 1.61 10.17 60.33
CA ILE A 6 0.54 9.72 59.42
C ILE A 6 0.04 10.88 58.55
N ALA A 7 -0.04 12.09 59.08
CA ALA A 7 -0.47 13.26 58.33
C ALA A 7 0.56 13.66 57.21
N TYR A 8 1.85 13.50 57.48
CA TYR A 8 2.88 13.75 56.46
C TYR A 8 2.94 12.68 55.40
N SER A 9 2.65 11.41 55.73
CA SER A 9 2.57 10.31 54.77
C SER A 9 1.40 10.48 53.81
N LEU A 10 0.24 10.94 54.31
CA LEU A 10 -0.94 11.21 53.47
C LEU A 10 -0.77 12.44 52.58
N PHE A 11 0.03 13.40 52.96
CA PHE A 11 0.31 14.59 52.14
C PHE A 11 1.32 14.31 51.03
N LEU A 12 2.26 13.39 51.26
CA LEU A 12 3.27 13.01 50.26
C LEU A 12 2.69 12.12 49.13
N THR A 13 1.67 11.32 49.42
CA THR A 13 0.99 10.49 48.39
C THR A 13 0.03 11.29 47.50
N GLY A 14 -0.43 12.47 47.96
CA GLY A 14 -1.31 13.33 47.17
C GLY A 14 -0.62 14.14 46.03
N ILE A 15 0.71 14.28 46.08
CA ILE A 15 1.47 15.11 45.10
C ILE A 15 1.87 14.34 43.83
N PHE A 16 1.80 12.98 43.86
CA PHE A 16 2.15 12.16 42.70
C PHE A 16 1.04 11.96 41.67
N GLY A 17 -0.16 12.52 41.88
CA GLY A 17 -1.36 12.28 41.05
C GLY A 17 -1.52 13.19 39.85
N PHE A 18 -0.65 14.19 39.60
CA PHE A 18 -0.81 15.16 38.53
C PHE A 18 0.33 15.15 37.48
N LEU A 19 0.99 14.02 37.26
CA LEU A 19 1.72 13.83 36.04
C LEU A 19 0.70 13.51 34.94
N SER A 20 -0.03 14.54 34.52
CA SER A 20 -0.80 14.54 33.29
C SER A 20 0.16 14.19 32.15
N CYS A 21 -0.04 13.03 31.58
CA CYS A 21 0.62 12.68 30.33
C CYS A 21 0.10 13.66 29.27
N GLU A 22 0.81 14.74 29.01
CA GLU A 22 0.57 15.56 27.83
C GLU A 22 0.73 14.63 26.63
N THR A 23 -0.37 14.36 25.97
CA THR A 23 -0.36 13.68 24.67
C THR A 23 0.43 14.59 23.74
N GLN A 24 1.72 14.33 23.57
CA GLN A 24 2.51 15.01 22.55
C GLN A 24 1.75 14.81 21.25
N LYS A 25 1.19 15.89 20.68
CA LYS A 25 0.71 15.91 19.30
C LYS A 25 1.88 15.44 18.47
N GLN A 26 1.81 14.19 18.00
CA GLN A 26 2.81 13.63 17.11
C GLN A 26 2.86 14.55 15.91
N ALA A 27 3.98 15.24 15.72
CA ALA A 27 4.15 16.15 14.59
C ALA A 27 3.80 15.35 13.31
N SER A 28 2.87 15.87 12.52
CA SER A 28 2.47 15.22 11.28
C SER A 28 3.72 15.11 10.40
N LYS A 29 4.05 13.89 9.97
CA LYS A 29 5.18 13.67 9.06
C LYS A 29 4.72 13.93 7.63
N LEU A 30 5.62 14.40 6.77
CA LEU A 30 5.40 14.49 5.34
C LEU A 30 5.00 13.11 4.79
N HIS A 31 3.84 12.99 4.15
CA HIS A 31 3.36 11.76 3.54
C HIS A 31 2.33 12.03 2.44
N PHE A 32 2.10 11.05 1.57
CA PHE A 32 0.97 11.09 0.66
C PHE A 32 -0.35 10.93 1.43
N SER A 33 -1.20 11.94 1.43
CA SER A 33 -2.57 11.82 1.91
C SER A 33 -3.45 11.15 0.87
N TYR A 34 -3.09 11.30 -0.43
CA TYR A 34 -3.67 10.56 -1.54
C TYR A 34 -2.68 10.49 -2.73
N PRO A 35 -2.54 9.33 -3.40
CA PRO A 35 -3.08 8.04 -3.03
C PRO A 35 -2.37 7.47 -1.80
N GLN A 36 -3.10 6.68 -0.99
CA GLN A 36 -2.46 5.89 0.04
C GLN A 36 -1.64 4.76 -0.60
N ALA A 37 -0.62 4.28 0.11
CA ALA A 37 0.20 3.17 -0.38
C ALA A 37 -0.66 1.94 -0.72
N GLY A 38 -0.40 1.34 -1.89
CA GLY A 38 -1.14 0.20 -2.40
C GLY A 38 -2.50 0.53 -3.04
N THR A 39 -2.86 1.81 -3.19
CA THR A 39 -4.11 2.20 -3.88
C THR A 39 -4.13 1.63 -5.29
N ILE A 40 -5.25 0.99 -5.65
CA ILE A 40 -5.50 0.52 -7.01
C ILE A 40 -6.03 1.69 -7.85
N VAL A 41 -5.32 1.99 -8.92
CA VAL A 41 -5.70 3.00 -9.93
C VAL A 41 -5.96 2.27 -11.26
N ARG A 42 -7.02 2.64 -11.97
CA ARG A 42 -7.34 2.05 -13.26
C ARG A 42 -7.06 3.04 -14.40
N SER A 43 -6.54 2.53 -15.51
CA SER A 43 -6.29 3.31 -16.72
C SER A 43 -7.53 4.10 -17.15
N GLY A 44 -7.35 5.34 -17.56
CA GLY A 44 -8.43 6.25 -17.93
C GLY A 44 -9.13 6.93 -16.75
N ASN A 45 -8.82 6.55 -15.50
CA ASN A 45 -9.26 7.28 -14.32
C ASN A 45 -8.19 8.27 -13.90
N PRO A 46 -8.56 9.53 -13.63
CA PRO A 46 -7.57 10.52 -13.19
C PRO A 46 -6.96 10.15 -11.83
N LEU A 47 -5.66 10.32 -11.69
CA LEU A 47 -4.92 10.11 -10.45
C LEU A 47 -4.78 11.43 -9.70
N LEU A 48 -5.48 11.56 -8.58
CA LEU A 48 -5.27 12.68 -7.66
C LEU A 48 -3.96 12.45 -6.87
N LEU A 49 -3.13 13.48 -6.77
CA LEU A 49 -1.93 13.50 -5.94
C LEU A 49 -2.09 14.60 -4.89
N LYS A 50 -1.98 14.23 -3.63
CA LYS A 50 -2.08 15.15 -2.50
C LYS A 50 -1.13 14.73 -1.39
N LEU A 51 -0.39 15.69 -0.85
CA LEU A 51 0.46 15.47 0.32
C LEU A 51 -0.18 16.04 1.58
N SER A 52 0.14 15.42 2.69
CA SER A 52 0.05 16.03 4.01
C SER A 52 1.43 16.58 4.34
N ILE A 53 1.57 17.89 4.32
CA ILE A 53 2.81 18.60 4.60
C ILE A 53 2.68 19.16 6.01
N PRO A 54 3.64 18.92 6.93
CA PRO A 54 3.61 19.46 8.27
C PRO A 54 3.59 20.99 8.23
N ASP A 55 2.72 21.59 9.02
CA ASP A 55 2.76 23.04 9.26
C ASP A 55 3.92 23.33 10.23
N ASN A 56 5.04 23.70 9.65
CA ASN A 56 6.27 24.07 10.36
C ASN A 56 6.58 25.57 10.23
N GLY A 57 5.59 26.36 9.75
CA GLY A 57 5.75 27.80 9.49
C GLY A 57 6.56 28.13 8.23
N LYS A 58 6.98 27.11 7.45
CA LYS A 58 7.67 27.29 6.17
C LYS A 58 6.67 27.28 5.02
N GLN A 59 6.89 28.14 4.06
CA GLN A 59 6.08 28.18 2.84
C GLN A 59 6.53 27.08 1.88
N VAL A 60 5.57 26.37 1.29
CA VAL A 60 5.84 25.41 0.21
C VAL A 60 5.99 26.16 -1.11
N ASP A 61 7.14 26.04 -1.74
CA ASP A 61 7.41 26.67 -3.04
C ASP A 61 6.83 25.81 -4.16
N SER A 62 7.20 24.52 -4.18
CA SER A 62 6.76 23.59 -5.20
C SER A 62 6.88 22.13 -4.74
N VAL A 63 6.16 21.27 -5.45
CA VAL A 63 6.22 19.81 -5.31
C VAL A 63 6.40 19.19 -6.67
N ILE A 64 7.46 18.40 -6.85
CA ILE A 64 7.69 17.61 -8.06
C ILE A 64 7.25 16.18 -7.79
N TYR A 65 6.25 15.72 -8.51
CA TYR A 65 5.78 14.33 -8.46
C TYR A 65 6.45 13.49 -9.53
N SER A 66 6.91 12.31 -9.15
CA SER A 66 7.53 11.35 -10.06
C SER A 66 6.94 9.95 -9.89
N MET A 67 6.88 9.20 -11.00
CA MET A 67 6.51 7.79 -11.01
C MET A 67 7.65 7.00 -11.64
N ASP A 68 8.14 5.97 -10.92
CA ASP A 68 9.31 5.16 -11.32
C ASP A 68 10.54 6.01 -11.70
N GLY A 69 10.70 7.16 -11.04
CA GLY A 69 11.80 8.11 -11.27
C GLY A 69 11.55 9.13 -12.40
N ALA A 70 10.53 8.95 -13.23
CA ALA A 70 10.16 9.93 -14.25
C ALA A 70 9.21 10.98 -13.66
N VAL A 71 9.48 12.27 -13.92
CA VAL A 71 8.60 13.38 -13.51
C VAL A 71 7.26 13.27 -14.26
N ILE A 72 6.16 13.23 -13.50
CA ILE A 72 4.80 13.16 -14.04
C ILE A 72 4.03 14.46 -13.84
N SER A 73 4.39 15.26 -12.85
CA SER A 73 3.73 16.55 -12.62
C SER A 73 4.50 17.46 -11.67
N LEU A 74 4.10 18.74 -11.66
CA LEU A 74 4.60 19.77 -10.77
C LEU A 74 3.41 20.54 -10.20
N ALA A 75 3.35 20.69 -8.89
CA ALA A 75 2.39 21.54 -8.19
C ALA A 75 3.10 22.72 -7.52
N LEU A 76 2.47 23.89 -7.52
CA LEU A 76 2.93 25.07 -6.78
C LEU A 76 2.21 25.14 -5.43
N ASN A 77 2.85 25.76 -4.45
CA ASN A 77 2.28 26.03 -3.11
C ASN A 77 1.76 24.78 -2.37
N GLY A 78 2.18 23.57 -2.75
CA GLY A 78 1.72 22.34 -2.12
C GLY A 78 0.29 21.93 -2.48
N ASP A 79 -0.32 22.50 -3.50
CA ASP A 79 -1.67 22.18 -3.96
C ASP A 79 -1.79 20.73 -4.41
N SER A 80 -3.02 20.20 -4.31
CA SER A 80 -3.33 18.91 -4.90
C SER A 80 -3.41 19.03 -6.42
N ILE A 81 -2.95 17.99 -7.13
CA ILE A 81 -2.95 17.96 -8.59
C ILE A 81 -3.54 16.65 -9.10
N THR A 82 -4.18 16.71 -10.24
CA THR A 82 -4.72 15.54 -10.93
C THR A 82 -3.90 15.26 -12.17
N VAL A 83 -3.48 14.00 -12.33
CA VAL A 83 -2.66 13.52 -13.44
C VAL A 83 -3.50 12.57 -14.29
N ASP A 84 -3.40 12.73 -15.60
CA ASP A 84 -3.93 11.74 -16.54
C ASP A 84 -3.11 10.47 -16.47
N THR A 85 -3.79 9.33 -16.52
CA THR A 85 -3.16 8.01 -16.39
C THR A 85 -3.02 7.27 -17.72
N ASP A 86 -3.40 7.88 -18.83
CA ASP A 86 -3.23 7.28 -20.15
C ASP A 86 -1.74 7.09 -20.48
N GLY A 87 -1.41 5.91 -20.94
CA GLY A 87 -0.04 5.55 -21.29
C GLY A 87 0.86 5.08 -20.14
N PHE A 88 0.39 5.05 -18.91
CA PHE A 88 1.16 4.48 -17.81
C PHE A 88 1.24 2.95 -17.90
N THR A 89 2.39 2.40 -17.58
CA THR A 89 2.62 0.94 -17.59
C THR A 89 1.90 0.27 -16.42
N PHE A 90 1.22 -0.85 -16.66
CA PHE A 90 0.51 -1.59 -15.62
C PHE A 90 1.43 -2.26 -14.61
N GLY A 91 0.89 -2.57 -13.45
CA GLY A 91 1.57 -3.22 -12.33
C GLY A 91 1.83 -2.30 -11.14
N SER A 92 2.70 -2.73 -10.24
CA SER A 92 3.12 -1.91 -9.09
C SER A 92 4.02 -0.77 -9.59
N ARG A 93 3.70 0.46 -9.17
CA ARG A 93 4.43 1.68 -9.54
C ARG A 93 4.91 2.41 -8.31
N ALA A 94 6.15 2.82 -8.30
CA ALA A 94 6.71 3.66 -7.25
C ALA A 94 6.34 5.12 -7.49
N LEU A 95 5.77 5.76 -6.47
CA LEU A 95 5.53 7.21 -6.46
C LEU A 95 6.56 7.89 -5.56
N SER A 96 7.01 9.06 -5.95
CA SER A 96 7.76 9.96 -5.09
C SER A 96 7.28 11.40 -5.26
N ALA A 97 7.40 12.16 -4.19
CA ALA A 97 7.18 13.58 -4.21
C ALA A 97 8.36 14.30 -3.53
N LYS A 98 8.96 15.20 -4.26
CA LYS A 98 10.03 16.07 -3.80
C LYS A 98 9.42 17.43 -3.51
N VAL A 99 9.47 17.84 -2.23
CA VAL A 99 8.88 19.08 -1.71
C VAL A 99 9.99 20.08 -1.47
N TYR A 100 9.84 21.28 -1.99
CA TYR A 100 10.71 22.42 -1.76
C TYR A 100 10.01 23.42 -0.82
N GLN A 101 10.67 23.78 0.29
CA GLN A 101 10.18 24.71 1.31
C GLN A 101 11.33 25.62 1.76
N ASP A 102 11.23 26.92 1.53
CA ASP A 102 12.25 27.89 1.95
C ASP A 102 13.69 27.46 1.58
N GLY A 103 13.87 26.91 0.37
CA GLY A 103 15.16 26.44 -0.13
C GLY A 103 15.63 25.09 0.43
N GLU A 104 14.86 24.44 1.30
CA GLU A 104 15.12 23.07 1.75
C GLU A 104 14.37 22.06 0.89
N GLU A 105 14.93 20.85 0.75
CA GLU A 105 14.36 19.75 0.00
C GLU A 105 14.00 18.59 0.92
N SER A 106 12.81 18.03 0.71
CA SER A 106 12.36 16.80 1.38
C SER A 106 11.74 15.85 0.37
N ILE A 107 11.94 14.54 0.53
CA ILE A 107 11.39 13.54 -0.38
C ILE A 107 10.54 12.54 0.42
N VAL A 108 9.37 12.20 -0.16
CA VAL A 108 8.50 11.15 0.35
C VAL A 108 8.16 10.16 -0.74
N TYR A 109 8.04 8.90 -0.36
CA TYR A 109 7.77 7.78 -1.26
C TYR A 109 6.43 7.13 -0.93
N SER A 110 5.78 6.59 -1.95
CA SER A 110 4.58 5.77 -1.88
C SER A 110 4.57 4.78 -3.05
N ASN A 111 3.52 4.01 -3.18
CA ASN A 111 3.30 3.12 -4.31
C ASN A 111 1.83 2.99 -4.63
N ILE A 112 1.52 2.70 -5.89
CA ILE A 112 0.18 2.33 -6.37
C ILE A 112 0.25 1.02 -7.14
N VAL A 113 -0.92 0.41 -7.34
CA VAL A 113 -1.09 -0.69 -8.29
C VAL A 113 -1.92 -0.18 -9.46
N PHE A 114 -1.29 -0.07 -10.64
CA PHE A 114 -1.94 0.44 -11.83
C PHE A 114 -2.47 -0.72 -12.69
N LEU A 115 -3.76 -0.73 -12.96
CA LEU A 115 -4.45 -1.81 -13.65
C LEU A 115 -5.17 -1.33 -14.91
N PRO A 116 -5.46 -2.23 -15.87
CA PRO A 116 -6.36 -1.92 -16.97
C PRO A 116 -7.73 -1.44 -16.47
N ASN A 117 -8.42 -0.66 -17.27
CA ASN A 117 -9.74 -0.14 -16.93
C ASN A 117 -10.76 -1.25 -16.62
N ALA A 118 -10.77 -2.29 -17.43
CA ALA A 118 -11.62 -3.47 -17.22
C ALA A 118 -10.80 -4.76 -17.33
N PRO A 119 -11.12 -5.78 -16.53
CA PRO A 119 -10.54 -7.11 -16.74
C PRO A 119 -11.01 -7.63 -18.09
N GLN A 120 -10.11 -8.31 -18.79
CA GLN A 120 -10.47 -9.06 -20.00
C GLN A 120 -11.18 -10.35 -19.59
N TYR A 121 -12.40 -10.53 -20.04
CA TYR A 121 -13.15 -11.76 -19.83
C TYR A 121 -12.89 -12.73 -20.98
N TYR A 122 -12.53 -13.96 -20.64
CA TYR A 122 -12.38 -15.04 -21.59
C TYR A 122 -13.54 -16.02 -21.41
N SER A 123 -14.10 -16.49 -22.53
CA SER A 123 -14.99 -17.63 -22.54
C SER A 123 -14.20 -18.88 -22.91
N PHE A 124 -14.69 -20.03 -22.54
CA PHE A 124 -14.13 -21.31 -22.96
C PHE A 124 -15.21 -22.16 -23.65
N ARG A 125 -14.77 -23.06 -24.50
CA ARG A 125 -15.60 -24.08 -25.09
C ARG A 125 -14.98 -25.43 -24.78
N VAL A 126 -15.77 -26.33 -24.18
CA VAL A 126 -15.34 -27.71 -23.99
C VAL A 126 -15.23 -28.36 -25.36
N ILE A 127 -14.04 -28.87 -25.69
CA ILE A 127 -13.76 -29.52 -26.97
C ILE A 127 -13.93 -31.04 -26.80
N ASN A 128 -13.36 -31.59 -25.71
CA ASN A 128 -13.42 -33.02 -25.41
C ASN A 128 -13.53 -33.19 -23.88
N GLU A 129 -14.09 -34.34 -23.48
CA GLU A 129 -14.10 -34.82 -22.11
C GLU A 129 -13.49 -36.23 -22.08
N PHE A 130 -12.64 -36.47 -21.11
CA PHE A 130 -11.95 -37.74 -20.94
C PHE A 130 -12.31 -38.35 -19.60
N PRO A 131 -12.38 -39.70 -19.51
CA PRO A 131 -12.59 -40.39 -18.24
C PRO A 131 -11.46 -40.02 -17.26
N HIS A 132 -11.85 -39.73 -16.03
CA HIS A 132 -10.93 -39.46 -14.94
C HIS A 132 -11.16 -40.44 -13.79
N ASP A 133 -10.07 -40.87 -13.14
CA ASP A 133 -10.15 -41.73 -11.96
C ASP A 133 -10.64 -40.89 -10.76
N PRO A 134 -11.84 -41.13 -10.21
CA PRO A 134 -12.38 -40.30 -9.12
C PRO A 134 -11.59 -40.43 -7.81
N GLU A 135 -10.72 -41.44 -7.69
CA GLU A 135 -9.81 -41.57 -6.55
C GLU A 135 -8.48 -40.82 -6.75
N GLY A 136 -8.23 -40.33 -7.95
CA GLY A 136 -7.02 -39.56 -8.28
C GLY A 136 -7.16 -38.06 -7.90
N PHE A 137 -6.36 -37.57 -6.96
CA PHE A 137 -6.29 -36.14 -6.67
C PHE A 137 -5.30 -35.49 -7.64
N THR A 138 -5.81 -34.83 -8.69
CA THR A 138 -5.00 -34.13 -9.69
C THR A 138 -4.22 -32.99 -9.08
N GLN A 139 -2.90 -33.03 -9.18
CA GLN A 139 -2.00 -31.95 -8.75
C GLN A 139 -1.40 -31.15 -9.91
N GLY A 140 -1.31 -31.76 -11.08
CA GLY A 140 -0.84 -31.09 -12.29
C GLY A 140 -1.43 -31.71 -13.54
N LEU A 141 -1.64 -30.89 -14.55
CA LEU A 141 -2.16 -31.28 -15.84
C LEU A 141 -1.37 -30.58 -16.94
N GLU A 142 -0.82 -31.30 -17.89
CA GLU A 142 -0.06 -30.77 -19.01
C GLU A 142 -0.49 -31.43 -20.31
N TYR A 143 -0.67 -30.65 -21.35
CA TYR A 143 -0.92 -31.13 -22.70
C TYR A 143 0.32 -30.91 -23.56
N HIS A 144 0.93 -32.01 -24.04
CA HIS A 144 2.12 -31.95 -24.87
C HIS A 144 2.02 -32.99 -26.02
N ASN A 145 2.25 -32.53 -27.26
CA ASN A 145 2.26 -33.33 -28.47
C ASN A 145 1.03 -34.26 -28.63
N GLY A 146 -0.17 -33.77 -28.32
CA GLY A 146 -1.40 -34.54 -28.49
C GLY A 146 -1.75 -35.46 -27.32
N VAL A 147 -0.92 -35.51 -26.29
CA VAL A 147 -1.09 -36.31 -25.07
C VAL A 147 -1.35 -35.42 -23.88
N LEU A 148 -2.33 -35.76 -23.06
CA LEU A 148 -2.61 -35.11 -21.79
C LEU A 148 -1.90 -35.93 -20.69
N TYR A 149 -1.03 -35.25 -19.96
CA TYR A 149 -0.31 -35.80 -18.81
C TYR A 149 -0.95 -35.31 -17.52
N GLU A 150 -1.24 -36.26 -16.64
CA GLU A 150 -1.79 -35.96 -15.32
C GLU A 150 -0.83 -36.44 -14.24
N SER A 151 -0.48 -35.56 -13.31
CA SER A 151 0.16 -35.96 -12.06
C SER A 151 -0.87 -36.00 -10.94
N THR A 152 -0.91 -37.08 -10.20
CA THR A 152 -1.76 -37.21 -9.02
C THR A 152 -0.94 -37.34 -7.77
N GLY A 153 -1.44 -36.83 -6.64
CA GLY A 153 -0.79 -36.93 -5.35
C GLY A 153 -1.80 -37.15 -4.24
N GLN A 154 -1.44 -38.00 -3.29
CA GLN A 154 -2.14 -38.20 -2.02
C GLN A 154 -1.15 -38.55 -0.93
N TYR A 155 -1.53 -38.31 0.33
CA TYR A 155 -0.68 -38.55 1.50
C TYR A 155 -0.37 -40.05 1.73
N GLU A 156 -1.04 -41.00 1.09
CA GLU A 156 -0.87 -42.43 1.32
C GLU A 156 -0.51 -43.23 0.06
N GLY A 157 0.48 -42.76 -0.70
CA GLY A 157 1.14 -43.59 -1.72
C GLY A 157 0.41 -43.80 -3.04
N LYS A 158 -0.63 -43.01 -3.33
CA LYS A 158 -1.35 -43.03 -4.61
C LYS A 158 -0.87 -41.95 -5.61
N SER A 159 0.38 -41.49 -5.47
CA SER A 159 0.96 -40.57 -6.44
C SER A 159 1.33 -41.29 -7.74
N SER A 160 0.94 -40.76 -8.86
CA SER A 160 1.23 -41.30 -10.18
C SER A 160 1.40 -40.20 -11.23
N LEU A 161 2.09 -40.53 -12.31
CA LEU A 161 2.07 -39.78 -13.57
C LEU A 161 1.42 -40.68 -14.62
N ARG A 162 0.42 -40.18 -15.30
CA ARG A 162 -0.37 -40.85 -16.33
C ARG A 162 -0.33 -40.11 -17.63
#